data_68d61cf787ed10421d7a1c1adf2f5a2c
#
_entry.id   68d61cf787ed10421d7a1c1adf2f5a2c
#
_cell.length_a   1.000
_cell.length_b   1.000
_cell.length_c   1.000
_cell.angle_alpha   90.00
_cell.angle_beta   90.00
_cell.angle_gamma   90.00
#
_symmetry.space_group_name_H-M   'P 1'
#
loop_
_entity.id
_entity.type
_entity.pdbx_description
1 polymer ?
#
loop_
_entity_poly.entity_id
_entity_poly.type
_entity_poly.pdbx_seq_one_letter_code
_entity_poly.pdbx_strand_id
1 'polypeptide(L)'
;LFGYRNALGEFVRIAGSRFRVVGIMEPKGQFLGFDLDDSAYIPIAAAMRIFNMDELTEIDLTFTHARMLEGVEAGVRSVLTDRHGGREDFAVTSQQAMLEVFDNIMNIVTMAVGAIGGVSLLVGAIGILTMMWIAVSERRNEIGLIRSVGATRHQVQLVFLVEAATLATLGGLAGVAVGWGICALIRVTVPGLPVHTPPLFVVLAVGVSLSVGLLAGVTPARRAAHLDPIDALRAE
;
A
#
# COMPACT_ATOMS: atom_id res chain seq x y z
N LEU A 1 35.49 2.49 -10.85
CA LEU A 1 36.81 1.96 -11.24
C LEU A 1 37.44 2.77 -12.38
N PHE A 2 36.73 3.06 -13.48
CA PHE A 2 37.27 3.69 -14.69
C PHE A 2 36.88 5.17 -14.86
N GLY A 3 36.01 5.71 -14.02
CA GLY A 3 35.46 7.07 -14.15
C GLY A 3 34.79 7.28 -15.50
N TYR A 4 35.18 8.35 -16.22
CA TYR A 4 34.64 8.66 -17.56
C TYR A 4 35.38 7.97 -18.73
N ARG A 5 36.29 7.02 -18.46
CA ARG A 5 37.02 6.30 -19.51
C ARG A 5 36.22 5.10 -20.00
N ASN A 6 36.35 4.78 -21.28
CA ASN A 6 35.77 3.56 -21.82
C ASN A 6 36.49 2.35 -21.23
N ALA A 7 35.79 1.53 -20.48
CA ALA A 7 36.34 0.37 -19.81
C ALA A 7 36.53 -0.85 -20.74
N LEU A 8 35.93 -0.84 -21.94
CA LEU A 8 36.02 -1.97 -22.88
C LEU A 8 37.47 -2.25 -23.30
N GLY A 9 37.92 -3.48 -23.10
CA GLY A 9 39.24 -3.94 -23.42
C GLY A 9 40.29 -3.72 -22.31
N GLU A 10 40.00 -2.92 -21.32
CA GLU A 10 40.86 -2.68 -20.15
C GLU A 10 40.89 -3.89 -19.22
N PHE A 11 41.85 -3.88 -18.29
CA PHE A 11 42.03 -4.96 -17.33
C PHE A 11 41.61 -4.55 -15.93
N VAL A 12 40.84 -5.43 -15.27
CA VAL A 12 40.42 -5.31 -13.86
C VAL A 12 41.02 -6.47 -13.06
N ARG A 13 41.40 -6.21 -11.82
CA ARG A 13 41.77 -7.26 -10.86
C ARG A 13 40.63 -7.59 -9.95
N ILE A 14 40.19 -8.86 -9.94
CA ILE A 14 39.15 -9.38 -9.04
C ILE A 14 39.81 -10.48 -8.21
N ALA A 15 39.84 -10.35 -6.90
CA ALA A 15 40.46 -11.29 -5.96
C ALA A 15 41.88 -11.72 -6.37
N GLY A 16 42.68 -10.75 -6.81
CA GLY A 16 44.07 -10.99 -7.24
C GLY A 16 44.26 -11.46 -8.69
N SER A 17 43.22 -11.97 -9.35
CA SER A 17 43.25 -12.44 -10.75
C SER A 17 42.94 -11.31 -11.72
N ARG A 18 43.56 -11.33 -12.90
CA ARG A 18 43.45 -10.31 -13.93
C ARG A 18 42.40 -10.70 -14.96
N PHE A 19 41.38 -9.87 -15.17
CA PHE A 19 40.33 -10.06 -16.15
C PHE A 19 40.30 -8.93 -17.17
N ARG A 20 40.03 -9.25 -18.43
CA ARG A 20 39.79 -8.25 -19.46
C ARG A 20 38.29 -7.94 -19.57
N VAL A 21 37.96 -6.67 -19.56
CA VAL A 21 36.56 -6.21 -19.72
C VAL A 21 36.11 -6.44 -21.17
N VAL A 22 35.10 -7.28 -21.36
CA VAL A 22 34.55 -7.62 -22.67
C VAL A 22 33.22 -6.97 -22.96
N GLY A 23 32.56 -6.42 -21.95
CA GLY A 23 31.27 -5.73 -22.05
C GLY A 23 30.94 -4.92 -20.79
N ILE A 24 30.03 -3.99 -20.94
CA ILE A 24 29.45 -3.20 -19.86
C ILE A 24 27.96 -3.44 -19.88
N MET A 25 27.38 -3.81 -18.73
CA MET A 25 25.95 -4.03 -18.57
C MET A 25 25.22 -2.69 -18.54
N GLU A 26 23.95 -2.69 -18.97
CA GLU A 26 23.08 -1.54 -18.84
C GLU A 26 22.81 -1.26 -17.35
N PRO A 27 22.87 0.01 -16.90
CA PRO A 27 22.65 0.34 -15.51
C PRO A 27 21.24 0.02 -15.07
N LYS A 28 21.12 -0.69 -13.93
CA LYS A 28 19.84 -1.06 -13.28
C LYS A 28 19.48 -0.13 -12.13
N GLY A 29 20.46 0.64 -11.62
CA GLY A 29 20.30 1.57 -10.53
C GLY A 29 20.31 0.92 -9.14
N GLN A 30 19.79 1.65 -8.15
CA GLN A 30 19.72 1.18 -6.77
C GLN A 30 18.35 0.62 -6.43
N PHE A 31 18.31 -0.53 -5.79
CA PHE A 31 17.09 -1.13 -5.25
C PHE A 31 17.21 -1.32 -3.74
N LEU A 32 16.30 -0.70 -2.98
CA LEU A 32 16.27 -0.74 -1.50
C LEU A 32 17.63 -0.39 -0.83
N GLY A 33 18.40 0.53 -1.45
CA GLY A 33 19.72 0.94 -0.93
C GLY A 33 20.87 0.04 -1.33
N PHE A 34 20.61 -1.04 -2.06
CA PHE A 34 21.65 -1.89 -2.67
C PHE A 34 21.92 -1.39 -4.09
N ASP A 35 23.19 -1.14 -4.39
CA ASP A 35 23.63 -0.78 -5.73
C ASP A 35 23.75 -2.04 -6.58
N LEU A 36 22.82 -2.21 -7.54
CA LEU A 36 22.80 -3.36 -8.46
C LEU A 36 23.87 -3.23 -9.56
N ASP A 37 24.44 -2.03 -9.73
CA ASP A 37 25.42 -1.74 -10.76
C ASP A 37 26.85 -2.03 -10.28
N ASP A 38 27.05 -2.22 -8.96
CA ASP A 38 28.36 -2.60 -8.40
C ASP A 38 28.57 -4.12 -8.45
N SER A 39 28.42 -4.70 -9.65
CA SER A 39 28.53 -6.14 -9.89
C SER A 39 29.46 -6.44 -11.07
N ALA A 40 30.26 -7.50 -10.96
CA ALA A 40 31.12 -7.97 -12.03
C ALA A 40 30.79 -9.41 -12.40
N TYR A 41 30.50 -9.65 -13.68
CA TYR A 41 30.22 -10.98 -14.22
C TYR A 41 31.52 -11.59 -14.76
N ILE A 42 31.91 -12.72 -14.24
CA ILE A 42 33.13 -13.46 -14.63
C ILE A 42 32.80 -14.89 -15.05
N PRO A 43 33.62 -15.54 -15.91
CA PRO A 43 33.40 -16.93 -16.27
C PRO A 43 33.40 -17.86 -15.04
N ILE A 44 32.42 -18.76 -14.98
CA ILE A 44 32.18 -19.63 -13.83
C ILE A 44 33.40 -20.45 -13.41
N ALA A 45 34.15 -21.00 -14.37
CA ALA A 45 35.36 -21.76 -14.09
C ALA A 45 36.46 -20.90 -13.45
N ALA A 46 36.49 -19.60 -13.72
CA ALA A 46 37.39 -18.67 -13.07
C ALA A 46 36.91 -18.32 -11.65
N ALA A 47 35.60 -18.11 -11.48
CA ALA A 47 34.99 -17.86 -10.17
C ALA A 47 35.24 -19.04 -9.21
N MET A 48 34.96 -20.26 -9.63
CA MET A 48 35.19 -21.46 -8.80
C MET A 48 36.61 -21.58 -8.33
N ARG A 49 37.62 -21.32 -9.21
CA ARG A 49 39.05 -21.35 -8.81
C ARG A 49 39.43 -20.23 -7.85
N ILE A 50 38.89 -19.02 -8.08
CA ILE A 50 39.28 -17.85 -7.27
C ILE A 50 38.70 -17.94 -5.87
N PHE A 51 37.43 -18.38 -5.77
CA PHE A 51 36.70 -18.46 -4.51
C PHE A 51 36.79 -19.85 -3.87
N ASN A 52 37.57 -20.77 -4.46
CA ASN A 52 37.74 -22.16 -3.99
C ASN A 52 36.35 -22.83 -3.74
N MET A 53 35.45 -22.71 -4.72
CA MET A 53 34.12 -23.28 -4.66
C MET A 53 34.08 -24.55 -5.52
N ASP A 54 33.58 -25.65 -4.95
CA ASP A 54 33.41 -26.92 -5.64
C ASP A 54 31.98 -27.12 -6.16
N GLU A 55 31.05 -26.28 -5.71
CA GLU A 55 29.62 -26.36 -6.02
C GLU A 55 29.07 -25.06 -6.60
N LEU A 56 28.03 -25.17 -7.39
CA LEU A 56 27.26 -24.02 -7.91
C LEU A 56 26.20 -23.61 -6.89
N THR A 57 26.15 -22.32 -6.58
CA THR A 57 25.14 -21.79 -5.67
C THR A 57 23.78 -21.69 -6.32
N GLU A 58 23.75 -21.32 -7.63
CA GLU A 58 22.53 -21.04 -8.36
C GLU A 58 22.75 -21.29 -9.86
N ILE A 59 21.72 -21.76 -10.54
CA ILE A 59 21.66 -21.94 -12.00
C ILE A 59 20.39 -21.24 -12.49
N ASP A 60 20.58 -20.15 -13.24
CA ASP A 60 19.48 -19.44 -13.88
C ASP A 60 19.17 -20.03 -15.25
N LEU A 61 17.89 -20.37 -15.46
CA LEU A 61 17.37 -20.89 -16.71
C LEU A 61 16.38 -19.92 -17.32
N THR A 62 16.57 -19.59 -18.58
CA THR A 62 15.64 -18.77 -19.34
C THR A 62 14.86 -19.59 -20.35
N PHE A 63 13.57 -19.31 -20.49
CA PHE A 63 12.70 -19.97 -21.48
C PHE A 63 11.85 -18.91 -22.20
N THR A 64 11.43 -19.26 -23.41
CA THR A 64 10.83 -18.30 -24.35
C THR A 64 9.36 -17.99 -24.07
N HIS A 65 8.62 -18.91 -23.44
CA HIS A 65 7.17 -18.79 -23.24
C HIS A 65 6.76 -19.28 -21.84
N ALA A 66 5.96 -18.51 -21.12
CA ALA A 66 5.45 -18.87 -19.79
C ALA A 66 4.75 -20.24 -19.72
N ARG A 67 4.13 -20.67 -20.83
CA ARG A 67 3.48 -22.00 -20.93
C ARG A 67 4.45 -23.18 -20.80
N MET A 68 5.75 -22.94 -20.97
CA MET A 68 6.77 -23.99 -20.84
C MET A 68 7.25 -24.19 -19.40
N LEU A 69 6.83 -23.32 -18.48
CA LEU A 69 7.31 -23.29 -17.09
C LEU A 69 7.21 -24.67 -16.41
N GLU A 70 6.02 -25.26 -16.39
CA GLU A 70 5.78 -26.55 -15.74
C GLU A 70 6.64 -27.68 -16.34
N GLY A 71 6.75 -27.70 -17.68
CA GLY A 71 7.57 -28.69 -18.37
C GLY A 71 9.06 -28.51 -18.14
N VAL A 72 9.54 -27.25 -18.10
CA VAL A 72 10.94 -26.94 -17.81
C VAL A 72 11.26 -27.28 -16.36
N GLU A 73 10.39 -26.90 -15.42
CA GLU A 73 10.57 -27.18 -13.99
C GLU A 73 10.63 -28.69 -13.70
N ALA A 74 9.70 -29.46 -14.27
CA ALA A 74 9.72 -30.93 -14.16
C ALA A 74 10.98 -31.56 -14.79
N GLY A 75 11.40 -31.06 -15.95
CA GLY A 75 12.61 -31.52 -16.61
C GLY A 75 13.88 -31.21 -15.80
N VAL A 76 14.00 -30.03 -15.29
CA VAL A 76 15.12 -29.61 -14.42
C VAL A 76 15.17 -30.48 -13.17
N ARG A 77 14.03 -30.65 -12.50
CA ARG A 77 13.93 -31.48 -11.29
C ARG A 77 14.37 -32.92 -11.58
N SER A 78 13.90 -33.50 -12.67
CA SER A 78 14.30 -34.89 -13.09
C SER A 78 15.80 -34.99 -13.32
N VAL A 79 16.39 -34.07 -14.11
CA VAL A 79 17.82 -34.11 -14.43
C VAL A 79 18.70 -33.88 -13.20
N LEU A 80 18.32 -32.97 -12.32
CA LEU A 80 19.09 -32.69 -11.11
C LEU A 80 18.98 -33.84 -10.10
N THR A 81 17.78 -34.44 -9.92
CA THR A 81 17.59 -35.58 -9.03
C THR A 81 18.43 -36.77 -9.51
N ASP A 82 18.46 -37.07 -10.82
CA ASP A 82 19.29 -38.13 -11.36
C ASP A 82 20.80 -37.89 -11.12
N ARG A 83 21.24 -36.63 -11.29
CA ARG A 83 22.65 -36.26 -11.06
C ARG A 83 23.05 -36.26 -9.58
N HIS A 84 22.10 -36.03 -8.68
CA HIS A 84 22.30 -36.04 -7.23
C HIS A 84 22.01 -37.44 -6.61
N GLY A 85 22.01 -38.50 -7.44
CA GLY A 85 21.85 -39.88 -6.98
C GLY A 85 20.47 -40.16 -6.38
N GLY A 86 19.42 -39.55 -6.88
CA GLY A 86 18.03 -39.68 -6.42
C GLY A 86 17.65 -38.80 -5.23
N ARG A 87 18.51 -37.86 -4.83
CA ARG A 87 18.21 -36.92 -3.73
C ARG A 87 17.79 -35.56 -4.29
N GLU A 88 16.76 -34.97 -3.66
CA GLU A 88 16.35 -33.60 -3.92
C GLU A 88 16.94 -32.67 -2.83
N ASP A 89 18.22 -32.33 -2.94
CA ASP A 89 18.94 -31.41 -2.06
C ASP A 89 19.09 -30.00 -2.69
N PHE A 90 18.22 -29.69 -3.66
CA PHE A 90 18.15 -28.42 -4.38
C PHE A 90 16.72 -27.87 -4.37
N ALA A 91 16.57 -26.57 -4.50
CA ALA A 91 15.30 -25.89 -4.69
C ALA A 91 15.15 -25.40 -6.13
N VAL A 92 14.03 -25.71 -6.77
CA VAL A 92 13.66 -25.13 -8.07
C VAL A 92 12.61 -24.07 -7.81
N THR A 93 12.95 -22.82 -8.11
CA THR A 93 12.05 -21.66 -7.88
C THR A 93 11.85 -20.93 -9.20
N SER A 94 10.61 -20.75 -9.60
CA SER A 94 10.30 -19.92 -10.75
C SER A 94 10.11 -18.46 -10.33
N GLN A 95 10.45 -17.54 -11.22
CA GLN A 95 10.19 -16.12 -11.02
C GLN A 95 8.69 -15.85 -10.78
N GLN A 96 7.82 -16.64 -11.42
CA GLN A 96 6.38 -16.52 -11.25
C GLN A 96 5.93 -16.92 -9.83
N ALA A 97 6.46 -18.00 -9.27
CA ALA A 97 6.18 -18.40 -7.89
C ALA A 97 6.67 -17.34 -6.89
N MET A 98 7.81 -16.72 -7.16
CA MET A 98 8.31 -15.62 -6.33
C MET A 98 7.39 -14.40 -6.39
N LEU A 99 6.88 -14.04 -7.57
CA LEU A 99 5.90 -12.95 -7.72
C LEU A 99 4.59 -13.27 -7.01
N GLU A 100 4.08 -14.51 -7.07
CA GLU A 100 2.88 -14.93 -6.36
C GLU A 100 3.04 -14.82 -4.83
N VAL A 101 4.19 -15.21 -4.30
CA VAL A 101 4.50 -15.02 -2.86
C VAL A 101 4.52 -13.54 -2.51
N PHE A 102 5.15 -12.71 -3.36
CA PHE A 102 5.19 -11.27 -3.16
C PHE A 102 3.78 -10.64 -3.19
N ASP A 103 2.96 -11.02 -4.18
CA ASP A 103 1.58 -10.56 -4.30
C ASP A 103 0.73 -10.97 -3.09
N ASN A 104 0.90 -12.20 -2.60
CA ASN A 104 0.23 -12.67 -1.38
C ASN A 104 0.63 -11.84 -0.15
N ILE A 105 1.92 -11.55 0.02
CA ILE A 105 2.40 -10.69 1.10
C ILE A 105 1.81 -9.28 0.98
N MET A 106 1.83 -8.70 -0.23
CA MET A 106 1.25 -7.38 -0.47
C MET A 106 -0.25 -7.33 -0.21
N ASN A 107 -0.98 -8.39 -0.57
CA ASN A 107 -2.41 -8.52 -0.28
C ASN A 107 -2.68 -8.59 1.24
N ILE A 108 -1.87 -9.34 1.98
CA ILE A 108 -2.00 -9.42 3.45
C ILE A 108 -1.72 -8.05 4.07
N VAL A 109 -0.66 -7.36 3.65
CA VAL A 109 -0.34 -6.00 4.13
C VAL A 109 -1.45 -5.02 3.81
N THR A 110 -1.97 -5.04 2.57
CA THR A 110 -3.07 -4.17 2.14
C THR A 110 -4.34 -4.44 2.94
N MET A 111 -4.66 -5.71 3.21
CA MET A 111 -5.80 -6.09 4.05
C MET A 111 -5.62 -5.62 5.50
N ALA A 112 -4.44 -5.76 6.06
CA ALA A 112 -4.13 -5.29 7.42
C ALA A 112 -4.28 -3.76 7.54
N VAL A 113 -3.73 -3.00 6.58
CA VAL A 113 -3.88 -1.55 6.51
C VAL A 113 -5.35 -1.16 6.33
N GLY A 114 -6.09 -1.88 5.48
CA GLY A 114 -7.53 -1.68 5.29
C GLY A 114 -8.33 -1.93 6.56
N ALA A 115 -8.00 -2.96 7.34
CA ALA A 115 -8.62 -3.25 8.62
C ALA A 115 -8.37 -2.15 9.65
N ILE A 116 -7.14 -1.65 9.77
CA ILE A 116 -6.77 -0.53 10.65
C ILE A 116 -7.54 0.74 10.24
N GLY A 117 -7.61 1.02 8.92
CA GLY A 117 -8.41 2.12 8.37
C GLY A 117 -9.89 1.98 8.69
N GLY A 118 -10.44 0.78 8.58
CA GLY A 118 -11.83 0.46 8.93
C GLY A 118 -12.14 0.72 10.41
N VAL A 119 -11.27 0.28 11.31
CA VAL A 119 -11.40 0.57 12.76
C VAL A 119 -11.33 2.07 13.02
N SER A 120 -10.43 2.79 12.36
CA SER A 120 -10.31 4.25 12.49
C SER A 120 -11.58 4.97 12.02
N LEU A 121 -12.18 4.50 10.91
CA LEU A 121 -13.47 5.01 10.41
C LEU A 121 -14.61 4.76 11.40
N LEU A 122 -14.66 3.58 12.03
CA LEU A 122 -15.67 3.27 13.07
C LEU A 122 -15.53 4.21 14.27
N VAL A 123 -14.32 4.46 14.75
CA VAL A 123 -14.07 5.42 15.84
C VAL A 123 -14.54 6.82 15.43
N GLY A 124 -14.22 7.27 14.21
CA GLY A 124 -14.69 8.53 13.67
C GLY A 124 -16.22 8.61 13.56
N ALA A 125 -16.89 7.53 13.13
CA ALA A 125 -18.35 7.43 13.07
C ALA A 125 -19.00 7.58 14.46
N ILE A 126 -18.42 6.90 15.47
CA ILE A 126 -18.88 7.02 16.87
C ILE A 126 -18.68 8.47 17.36
N GLY A 127 -17.57 9.12 17.00
CA GLY A 127 -17.32 10.51 17.31
C GLY A 127 -18.38 11.45 16.74
N ILE A 128 -18.72 11.30 15.44
CA ILE A 128 -19.79 12.08 14.79
C ILE A 128 -21.14 11.80 15.45
N LEU A 129 -21.46 10.53 15.70
CA LEU A 129 -22.71 10.13 16.36
C LEU A 129 -22.84 10.79 17.74
N THR A 130 -21.77 10.78 18.53
CA THR A 130 -21.75 11.35 19.89
C THR A 130 -21.88 12.88 19.85
N MET A 131 -21.12 13.56 18.98
CA MET A 131 -21.20 15.02 18.80
C MET A 131 -22.61 15.44 18.38
N MET A 132 -23.18 14.75 17.40
CA MET A 132 -24.55 15.03 16.92
C MET A 132 -25.59 14.77 18.02
N TRP A 133 -25.38 13.78 18.86
CA TRP A 133 -26.28 13.49 19.99
C TRP A 133 -26.26 14.61 21.02
N ILE A 134 -25.07 15.11 21.34
CA ILE A 134 -24.88 16.27 22.23
C ILE A 134 -25.56 17.50 21.60
N ALA A 135 -25.27 17.81 20.34
CA ALA A 135 -25.83 18.95 19.63
C ALA A 135 -27.37 18.94 19.61
N VAL A 136 -27.99 17.78 19.36
CA VAL A 136 -29.44 17.63 19.43
C VAL A 136 -29.97 17.85 20.84
N SER A 137 -29.23 17.41 21.87
CA SER A 137 -29.64 17.58 23.26
C SER A 137 -29.54 19.05 23.73
N GLU A 138 -28.48 19.73 23.34
CA GLU A 138 -28.26 21.17 23.71
C GLU A 138 -29.23 22.11 22.97
N ARG A 139 -29.59 21.78 21.72
CA ARG A 139 -30.46 22.59 20.87
C ARG A 139 -31.93 22.18 20.91
N ARG A 140 -32.40 21.46 21.96
CA ARG A 140 -33.78 21.00 22.07
C ARG A 140 -34.80 22.11 21.95
N ASN A 141 -34.59 23.24 22.67
CA ASN A 141 -35.46 24.39 22.66
C ASN A 141 -35.53 25.05 21.27
N GLU A 142 -34.42 25.18 20.58
CA GLU A 142 -34.37 25.71 19.21
C GLU A 142 -35.16 24.82 18.24
N ILE A 143 -34.98 23.50 18.34
CA ILE A 143 -35.71 22.51 17.52
C ILE A 143 -37.22 22.60 17.83
N GLY A 144 -37.61 22.70 19.09
CA GLY A 144 -39.01 22.89 19.53
C GLY A 144 -39.63 24.14 18.95
N LEU A 145 -38.88 25.28 19.02
CA LEU A 145 -39.32 26.57 18.47
C LEU A 145 -39.51 26.49 16.94
N ILE A 146 -38.55 25.98 16.21
CA ILE A 146 -38.62 25.86 14.75
C ILE A 146 -39.81 24.96 14.34
N ARG A 147 -40.05 23.89 15.08
CA ARG A 147 -41.22 23.03 14.85
C ARG A 147 -42.54 23.65 15.21
N SER A 148 -42.61 24.47 16.25
CA SER A 148 -43.82 25.19 16.63
C SER A 148 -44.24 26.26 15.59
N VAL A 149 -43.29 26.81 14.85
CA VAL A 149 -43.51 27.75 13.74
C VAL A 149 -43.85 27.03 12.43
N GLY A 150 -43.88 25.66 12.41
CA GLY A 150 -44.40 24.88 11.30
C GLY A 150 -43.35 24.11 10.49
N ALA A 151 -42.10 24.00 10.94
CA ALA A 151 -41.09 23.20 10.26
C ALA A 151 -41.47 21.71 10.25
N THR A 152 -41.32 21.08 9.10
CA THR A 152 -41.62 19.64 8.91
C THR A 152 -40.46 18.79 9.51
N ARG A 153 -40.82 17.56 9.89
CA ARG A 153 -39.81 16.58 10.37
C ARG A 153 -38.67 16.40 9.40
N HIS A 154 -38.97 16.39 8.11
CA HIS A 154 -37.96 16.22 7.06
C HIS A 154 -36.98 17.40 7.00
N GLN A 155 -37.46 18.64 7.18
CA GLN A 155 -36.61 19.83 7.20
C GLN A 155 -35.63 19.79 8.38
N VAL A 156 -36.13 19.45 9.58
CA VAL A 156 -35.25 19.29 10.77
C VAL A 156 -34.22 18.19 10.54
N GLN A 157 -34.65 17.04 10.05
CA GLN A 157 -33.75 15.91 9.74
C GLN A 157 -32.67 16.33 8.73
N LEU A 158 -33.03 17.06 7.68
CA LEU A 158 -32.09 17.51 6.64
C LEU A 158 -31.03 18.45 7.19
N VAL A 159 -31.41 19.39 8.08
CA VAL A 159 -30.45 20.30 8.72
C VAL A 159 -29.35 19.52 9.46
N PHE A 160 -29.74 18.55 10.27
CA PHE A 160 -28.77 17.73 11.01
C PHE A 160 -27.96 16.78 10.12
N LEU A 161 -28.56 16.28 9.03
CA LEU A 161 -27.80 15.47 8.04
C LEU A 161 -26.77 16.32 7.28
N VAL A 162 -27.10 17.56 6.93
CA VAL A 162 -26.13 18.49 6.32
C VAL A 162 -25.03 18.83 7.30
N GLU A 163 -25.33 19.01 8.58
CA GLU A 163 -24.31 19.23 9.61
C GLU A 163 -23.36 18.03 9.75
N ALA A 164 -23.90 16.80 9.80
CA ALA A 164 -23.09 15.58 9.80
C ALA A 164 -22.24 15.44 8.50
N ALA A 165 -22.80 15.76 7.35
CA ALA A 165 -22.10 15.74 6.07
C ALA A 165 -20.96 16.75 6.01
N THR A 166 -21.16 17.96 6.53
CA THR A 166 -20.12 18.99 6.58
C THR A 166 -18.97 18.59 7.50
N LEU A 167 -19.26 18.05 8.69
CA LEU A 167 -18.26 17.53 9.62
C LEU A 167 -17.45 16.39 9.00
N ALA A 168 -18.13 15.43 8.35
CA ALA A 168 -17.48 14.30 7.70
C ALA A 168 -16.61 14.74 6.51
N THR A 169 -17.06 15.69 5.72
CA THR A 169 -16.33 16.21 4.56
C THR A 169 -15.10 17.00 5.01
N LEU A 170 -15.25 17.89 5.99
CA LEU A 170 -14.12 18.65 6.54
C LEU A 170 -13.08 17.73 7.19
N GLY A 171 -13.52 16.73 7.97
CA GLY A 171 -12.65 15.72 8.54
C GLY A 171 -11.94 14.87 7.46
N GLY A 172 -12.66 14.47 6.43
CA GLY A 172 -12.11 13.73 5.28
C GLY A 172 -11.06 14.53 4.51
N LEU A 173 -11.34 15.81 4.22
CA LEU A 173 -10.38 16.71 3.56
C LEU A 173 -9.14 16.97 4.43
N ALA A 174 -9.33 17.19 5.73
CA ALA A 174 -8.22 17.34 6.67
C ALA A 174 -7.35 16.06 6.72
N GLY A 175 -7.99 14.88 6.78
CA GLY A 175 -7.27 13.60 6.72
C GLY A 175 -6.47 13.42 5.43
N VAL A 176 -7.05 13.76 4.28
CA VAL A 176 -6.35 13.75 2.98
C VAL A 176 -5.17 14.74 2.98
N ALA A 177 -5.34 15.95 3.50
CA ALA A 177 -4.28 16.95 3.57
C ALA A 177 -3.10 16.48 4.43
N VAL A 178 -3.39 15.87 5.59
CA VAL A 178 -2.36 15.28 6.46
C VAL A 178 -1.66 14.11 5.76
N GLY A 179 -2.42 13.19 5.15
CA GLY A 179 -1.85 12.07 4.42
C GLY A 179 -0.96 12.51 3.26
N TRP A 180 -1.38 13.50 2.51
CA TRP A 180 -0.58 14.07 1.41
C TRP A 180 0.69 14.77 1.92
N GLY A 181 0.58 15.48 3.05
CA GLY A 181 1.73 16.08 3.73
C GLY A 181 2.78 15.05 4.17
N ILE A 182 2.34 13.91 4.72
CA ILE A 182 3.22 12.79 5.09
C ILE A 182 3.89 12.21 3.83
N CYS A 183 3.15 11.97 2.76
CA CYS A 183 3.71 11.49 1.50
C CYS A 183 4.75 12.46 0.91
N ALA A 184 4.49 13.76 0.98
CA ALA A 184 5.44 14.79 0.54
C ALA A 184 6.71 14.77 1.40
N LEU A 185 6.59 14.61 2.71
CA LEU A 185 7.72 14.50 3.62
C LEU A 185 8.58 13.27 3.30
N ILE A 186 7.97 12.11 3.07
CA ILE A 186 8.69 10.86 2.71
C ILE A 186 9.46 11.05 1.41
N ARG A 187 8.89 11.70 0.39
CA ARG A 187 9.59 11.99 -0.88
C ARG A 187 10.87 12.81 -0.68
N VAL A 188 10.86 13.75 0.27
CA VAL A 188 12.02 14.60 0.54
C VAL A 188 13.08 13.86 1.35
N THR A 189 12.66 13.03 2.30
CA THR A 189 13.59 12.32 3.21
C THR A 189 14.16 11.03 2.61
N VAL A 190 13.42 10.36 1.72
CA VAL A 190 13.83 9.09 1.10
C VAL A 190 13.67 9.17 -0.42
N PRO A 191 14.63 9.77 -1.14
CA PRO A 191 14.52 10.03 -2.58
C PRO A 191 14.37 8.79 -3.46
N GLY A 192 14.67 7.59 -2.95
CA GLY A 192 14.56 6.32 -3.68
C GLY A 192 13.18 5.65 -3.62
N LEU A 193 12.22 6.17 -2.84
CA LEU A 193 10.92 5.56 -2.69
C LEU A 193 9.89 6.21 -3.64
N PRO A 194 9.35 5.49 -4.64
CA PRO A 194 8.36 6.04 -5.59
C PRO A 194 6.98 6.15 -4.94
N VAL A 195 6.79 7.14 -4.06
CA VAL A 195 5.49 7.40 -3.44
C VAL A 195 4.58 8.12 -4.43
N HIS A 196 3.51 7.45 -4.85
CA HIS A 196 2.49 8.02 -5.75
C HIS A 196 1.11 7.95 -5.10
N THR A 197 0.39 9.06 -5.10
CA THR A 197 -0.99 9.14 -4.59
C THR A 197 -1.94 9.39 -5.76
N PRO A 198 -2.55 8.35 -6.35
CA PRO A 198 -3.49 8.53 -7.45
C PRO A 198 -4.71 9.34 -7.00
N PRO A 199 -5.20 10.30 -7.80
CA PRO A 199 -6.33 11.16 -7.43
C PRO A 199 -7.62 10.39 -7.17
N LEU A 200 -7.79 9.23 -7.79
CA LEU A 200 -8.93 8.35 -7.55
C LEU A 200 -9.05 7.95 -6.08
N PHE A 201 -7.95 7.60 -5.41
CA PHE A 201 -7.97 7.21 -3.99
C PHE A 201 -8.35 8.40 -3.09
N VAL A 202 -7.96 9.61 -3.45
CA VAL A 202 -8.36 10.83 -2.73
C VAL A 202 -9.88 11.01 -2.79
N VAL A 203 -10.48 10.89 -3.99
CA VAL A 203 -11.93 10.98 -4.17
C VAL A 203 -12.66 9.88 -3.43
N LEU A 204 -12.15 8.64 -3.50
CA LEU A 204 -12.72 7.51 -2.75
C LEU A 204 -12.64 7.72 -1.24
N ALA A 205 -11.54 8.23 -0.71
CA ALA A 205 -11.37 8.49 0.73
C ALA A 205 -12.40 9.51 1.24
N VAL A 206 -12.57 10.63 0.52
CA VAL A 206 -13.57 11.65 0.86
C VAL A 206 -14.98 11.09 0.72
N GLY A 207 -15.27 10.32 -0.35
CA GLY A 207 -16.56 9.68 -0.57
C GLY A 207 -16.93 8.68 0.54
N VAL A 208 -15.99 7.85 0.96
CA VAL A 208 -16.18 6.92 2.08
C VAL A 208 -16.40 7.68 3.39
N SER A 209 -15.58 8.72 3.69
CA SER A 209 -15.74 9.55 4.87
C SER A 209 -17.13 10.19 4.92
N LEU A 210 -17.60 10.78 3.82
CA LEU A 210 -18.93 11.37 3.70
C LEU A 210 -20.02 10.33 3.93
N SER A 211 -19.90 9.15 3.32
CA SER A 211 -20.88 8.07 3.45
C SER A 211 -21.02 7.58 4.90
N VAL A 212 -19.88 7.36 5.57
CA VAL A 212 -19.84 6.94 6.96
C VAL A 212 -20.38 8.03 7.89
N GLY A 213 -20.04 9.30 7.65
CA GLY A 213 -20.54 10.42 8.42
C GLY A 213 -22.06 10.60 8.29
N LEU A 214 -22.60 10.45 7.07
CA LEU A 214 -24.05 10.48 6.85
C LEU A 214 -24.75 9.33 7.59
N LEU A 215 -24.22 8.10 7.50
CA LEU A 215 -24.80 6.95 8.20
C LEU A 215 -24.79 7.15 9.71
N ALA A 216 -23.70 7.66 10.28
CA ALA A 216 -23.59 7.98 11.69
C ALA A 216 -24.58 9.08 12.12
N GLY A 217 -24.80 10.08 11.27
CA GLY A 217 -25.69 11.22 11.52
C GLY A 217 -27.19 10.89 11.40
N VAL A 218 -27.58 9.79 10.70
CA VAL A 218 -29.00 9.45 10.49
C VAL A 218 -29.77 9.27 11.81
N THR A 219 -29.20 8.54 12.77
CA THR A 219 -29.86 8.22 14.03
C THR A 219 -30.15 9.47 14.87
N PRO A 220 -29.19 10.36 15.17
CA PRO A 220 -29.46 11.59 15.89
C PRO A 220 -30.36 12.57 15.11
N ALA A 221 -30.19 12.68 13.79
CA ALA A 221 -31.05 13.50 12.95
C ALA A 221 -32.51 13.06 12.97
N ARG A 222 -32.79 11.76 12.92
CA ARG A 222 -34.14 11.22 13.09
C ARG A 222 -34.68 11.52 14.47
N ARG A 223 -33.92 11.41 15.52
CA ARG A 223 -34.34 11.70 16.88
C ARG A 223 -34.69 13.18 17.04
N ALA A 224 -33.88 14.09 16.52
CA ALA A 224 -34.19 15.52 16.48
C ALA A 224 -35.53 15.82 15.78
N ALA A 225 -35.76 15.17 14.64
CA ALA A 225 -37.00 15.32 13.85
C ALA A 225 -38.27 14.81 14.56
N HIS A 226 -38.15 13.92 15.54
CA HIS A 226 -39.27 13.34 16.27
C HIS A 226 -39.47 13.95 17.67
N LEU A 227 -38.69 14.97 18.06
CA LEU A 227 -38.91 15.69 19.33
C LEU A 227 -40.30 16.33 19.33
N ASP A 228 -41.03 16.17 20.44
CA ASP A 228 -42.31 16.85 20.61
C ASP A 228 -42.08 18.32 20.94
N PRO A 229 -42.70 19.27 20.18
CA PRO A 229 -42.50 20.70 20.44
C PRO A 229 -42.89 21.10 21.86
N ILE A 230 -43.90 20.46 22.46
CA ILE A 230 -44.38 20.78 23.80
C ILE A 230 -43.37 20.34 24.85
N ASP A 231 -42.82 19.12 24.70
CA ASP A 231 -41.79 18.61 25.63
C ASP A 231 -40.45 19.31 25.47
N ALA A 232 -40.13 19.77 24.26
CA ALA A 232 -38.90 20.49 23.95
C ALA A 232 -38.90 21.89 24.58
N LEU A 233 -40.04 22.56 24.68
CA LEU A 233 -40.16 23.90 25.30
C LEU A 233 -40.38 23.86 26.82
N ARG A 234 -40.70 22.70 27.39
CA ARG A 234 -40.82 22.49 28.86
C ARG A 234 -39.55 22.04 29.58
N ALA A 235 -38.56 21.63 28.81
CA ALA A 235 -37.30 21.21 29.40
C ALA A 235 -36.45 22.43 29.78
N GLU A 236 -36.63 22.93 30.98
CA GLU A 236 -35.67 23.73 31.73
C GLU A 236 -34.69 22.85 32.48
#